data_bc7a9ada9026ac9de943fcac411a8f61
#
_entry.id   bc7a9ada9026ac9de943fcac411a8f61
#
_cell.length_a   1.000
_cell.length_b   1.000
_cell.length_c   1.000
_cell.angle_alpha   90.00
_cell.angle_beta   90.00
_cell.angle_gamma   90.00
#
_symmetry.space_group_name_H-M   'P 1'
#
loop_
_entity.id
_entity.type
_entity.pdbx_description
1 polymer ?
#
loop_
_entity_poly.entity_id
_entity_poly.type
_entity_poly.pdbx_seq_one_letter_code
_entity_poly.pdbx_strand_id
1 'polypeptide(L)'
;MSRALARRAAPPFLRLRSTAGDDGHWIGRLDHKDWLAPNEVLKIFASIRDAALITSVFRKACARRDYKPSEALYGLMIDRLAGSRRFSDVEELLARARAERFRFSDEFFHRLIKMYGNVANHPEKAMETLYAMPEYGCWPSTKTFNYVLHMLVCRRQYEVVHEVYASAPRLGVELDTCCFNILIKGLCQFGRFSEALSLMDEMPKQECRPNVTTYSTLMHFLCRNCRVDEAFELFERMRKEEIDADTVVYNILVSGLCREGRVSSAYDLFKSMSSEGCHPNSGTYQVLLDGLVASKKFVEAKDLVGMMSAEGLRPSFSSYKLLIDGLCSVNCLDDAHHVLKQMVDQGFVPRMGTWTKLLTTCLC
;
A
#
# COMPACT_ATOMS: atom_id res chain seq x y z
N MET A 1 24.66 -16.46 -18.87
CA MET A 1 24.98 -15.01 -18.94
C MET A 1 23.96 -14.26 -18.09
N SER A 2 24.40 -13.86 -16.91
CA SER A 2 23.60 -13.27 -15.84
C SER A 2 23.27 -11.81 -16.14
N ARG A 3 22.00 -11.40 -16.09
CA ARG A 3 21.61 -9.98 -16.00
C ARG A 3 21.02 -9.75 -14.61
N ALA A 4 21.87 -9.28 -13.72
CA ALA A 4 21.52 -8.75 -12.43
C ALA A 4 20.67 -7.47 -12.61
N LEU A 5 19.43 -7.48 -12.11
CA LEU A 5 18.60 -6.30 -11.95
C LEU A 5 19.19 -5.43 -10.85
N ALA A 6 19.83 -4.34 -11.25
CA ALA A 6 20.32 -3.31 -10.35
C ALA A 6 19.12 -2.61 -9.67
N ARG A 7 18.91 -2.92 -8.40
CA ARG A 7 18.11 -2.08 -7.49
C ARG A 7 18.79 -0.71 -7.44
N ARG A 8 18.15 0.31 -7.98
CA ARG A 8 18.54 1.70 -7.76
C ARG A 8 18.38 2.00 -6.26
N ALA A 9 19.48 1.93 -5.55
CA ALA A 9 19.59 2.44 -4.19
C ALA A 9 19.36 3.95 -4.22
N ALA A 10 18.54 4.46 -3.33
CA ALA A 10 18.44 5.88 -3.03
C ALA A 10 19.86 6.41 -2.70
N PRO A 11 20.19 7.66 -3.08
CA PRO A 11 21.51 8.21 -2.83
C PRO A 11 21.82 8.15 -1.33
N PRO A 12 23.03 7.79 -0.94
CA PRO A 12 23.42 7.71 0.45
C PRO A 12 23.33 9.11 1.07
N PHE A 13 22.44 9.28 2.04
CA PHE A 13 22.48 10.41 2.95
C PHE A 13 23.89 10.44 3.56
N LEU A 14 24.62 11.49 3.27
CA LEU A 14 25.90 11.79 3.90
C LEU A 14 25.72 11.69 5.43
N ARG A 15 26.19 10.61 6.01
CA ARG A 15 26.37 10.49 7.45
C ARG A 15 27.50 11.43 7.85
N LEU A 16 27.19 12.70 8.07
CA LEU A 16 28.08 13.60 8.79
C LEU A 16 28.03 13.20 10.26
N ARG A 17 29.14 12.63 10.72
CA ARG A 17 29.41 12.48 12.16
C ARG A 17 29.45 13.87 12.75
N SER A 18 28.41 14.25 13.54
CA SER A 18 28.47 15.46 14.33
C SER A 18 29.00 15.12 15.73
N THR A 19 30.10 15.71 16.09
CA THR A 19 30.54 15.87 17.48
C THR A 19 29.68 16.97 18.11
N ALA A 20 29.12 16.72 19.27
CA ALA A 20 28.36 17.70 20.05
C ALA A 20 29.31 18.85 20.49
N GLY A 21 29.25 19.96 19.77
CA GLY A 21 30.13 21.14 20.05
C GLY A 21 30.20 22.14 18.89
N ASP A 22 29.72 21.77 17.67
CA ASP A 22 30.00 22.51 16.44
C ASP A 22 28.83 23.43 15.96
N ASP A 23 27.69 23.42 16.63
CA ASP A 23 26.49 24.18 16.18
C ASP A 23 26.71 25.70 16.22
N GLY A 24 27.56 26.22 17.10
CA GLY A 24 27.90 27.62 17.18
C GLY A 24 28.77 28.17 16.03
N HIS A 25 29.65 27.32 15.48
CA HIS A 25 30.57 27.70 14.39
C HIS A 25 29.84 27.94 13.05
N TRP A 26 28.83 27.13 12.76
CA TRP A 26 28.07 27.26 11.50
C TRP A 26 27.10 28.46 11.51
N ILE A 27 26.55 28.82 12.68
CA ILE A 27 25.66 29.98 12.83
C ILE A 27 26.43 31.28 12.62
N GLY A 28 27.66 31.37 13.11
CA GLY A 28 28.53 32.54 12.89
C GLY A 28 28.86 32.76 11.39
N ARG A 29 28.90 31.68 10.57
CA ARG A 29 29.10 31.80 9.13
C ARG A 29 27.95 32.52 8.40
N LEU A 30 26.71 32.45 8.94
CA LEU A 30 25.56 33.14 8.37
C LEU A 30 25.64 34.68 8.64
N ASP A 31 26.31 35.10 9.71
CA ASP A 31 26.42 36.51 10.10
C ASP A 31 27.58 37.23 9.40
N HIS A 32 28.65 36.48 8.97
CA HIS A 32 29.88 37.07 8.47
C HIS A 32 30.06 37.04 6.95
N LYS A 33 29.14 36.41 6.19
CA LYS A 33 29.21 36.42 4.71
C LYS A 33 28.45 37.59 4.12
N ASP A 34 29.05 38.23 3.14
CA ASP A 34 28.44 39.33 2.37
C ASP A 34 27.24 38.84 1.53
N TRP A 35 27.21 37.55 1.19
CA TRP A 35 26.13 36.90 0.43
C TRP A 35 25.98 35.44 0.83
N LEU A 36 24.76 34.90 0.75
CA LEU A 36 24.43 33.52 1.10
C LEU A 36 24.05 32.71 -0.16
N ALA A 37 24.85 31.71 -0.50
CA ALA A 37 24.50 30.77 -1.56
C ALA A 37 23.44 29.75 -1.03
N PRO A 38 22.34 29.49 -1.79
CA PRO A 38 21.27 28.59 -1.34
C PRO A 38 21.76 27.21 -0.90
N ASN A 39 22.72 26.62 -1.62
CA ASN A 39 23.29 25.31 -1.31
C ASN A 39 24.13 25.29 -0.02
N GLU A 40 24.79 26.38 0.32
CA GLU A 40 25.54 26.49 1.58
C GLU A 40 24.60 26.64 2.76
N VAL A 41 23.55 27.42 2.61
CA VAL A 41 22.49 27.57 3.61
C VAL A 41 21.84 26.22 3.88
N LEU A 42 21.47 25.47 2.86
CA LEU A 42 20.93 24.10 3.02
C LEU A 42 21.87 23.18 3.81
N LYS A 43 23.18 23.23 3.55
CA LYS A 43 24.17 22.43 4.30
C LYS A 43 24.21 22.82 5.78
N ILE A 44 24.16 24.10 6.08
CA ILE A 44 24.15 24.63 7.45
C ILE A 44 22.88 24.15 8.17
N PHE A 45 21.71 24.33 7.56
CA PHE A 45 20.44 23.92 8.14
C PHE A 45 20.35 22.40 8.31
N ALA A 46 20.91 21.62 7.38
CA ALA A 46 20.96 20.17 7.49
C ALA A 46 21.82 19.68 8.66
N SER A 47 22.81 20.45 9.11
CA SER A 47 23.64 20.11 10.27
C SER A 47 22.97 20.41 11.62
N ILE A 48 22.00 21.34 11.67
CA ILE A 48 21.28 21.71 12.88
C ILE A 48 20.26 20.62 13.23
N ARG A 49 20.37 20.02 14.41
CA ARG A 49 19.44 18.98 14.90
C ARG A 49 18.33 19.53 15.79
N ASP A 50 18.62 20.58 16.52
CA ASP A 50 17.64 21.20 17.45
C ASP A 50 16.59 21.98 16.66
N ALA A 51 15.32 21.62 16.87
CA ALA A 51 14.18 22.24 16.20
C ALA A 51 13.92 23.68 16.66
N ALA A 52 14.26 24.04 17.89
CA ALA A 52 14.13 25.44 18.36
C ALA A 52 15.21 26.32 17.75
N LEU A 53 16.44 25.80 17.72
CA LEU A 53 17.59 26.50 17.15
C LEU A 53 17.40 26.71 15.64
N ILE A 54 16.95 25.70 14.90
CA ILE A 54 16.74 25.78 13.45
C ILE A 54 15.72 26.88 13.10
N THR A 55 14.63 27.03 13.89
CA THR A 55 13.62 28.09 13.71
C THR A 55 14.23 29.48 13.95
N SER A 56 15.04 29.65 14.99
CA SER A 56 15.68 30.94 15.29
C SER A 56 16.68 31.32 14.19
N VAL A 57 17.47 30.38 13.72
CA VAL A 57 18.45 30.58 12.62
C VAL A 57 17.71 30.91 11.32
N PHE A 58 16.59 30.25 11.02
CA PHE A 58 15.77 30.58 9.87
C PHE A 58 15.25 32.02 9.91
N ARG A 59 14.71 32.47 11.06
CA ARG A 59 14.24 33.83 11.20
C ARG A 59 15.37 34.85 10.94
N LYS A 60 16.59 34.60 11.45
CA LYS A 60 17.76 35.44 11.22
C LYS A 60 18.15 35.46 9.74
N ALA A 61 18.25 34.30 9.09
CA ALA A 61 18.60 34.23 7.69
C ALA A 61 17.59 34.99 6.81
N CYS A 62 16.29 34.84 7.09
CA CYS A 62 15.24 35.54 6.35
C CYS A 62 15.11 37.03 6.66
N ALA A 63 15.68 37.52 7.75
CA ALA A 63 15.75 38.97 8.04
C ALA A 63 16.76 39.68 7.14
N ARG A 64 17.66 38.98 6.49
CA ARG A 64 18.65 39.53 5.55
C ARG A 64 17.98 39.90 4.23
N ARG A 65 18.32 41.07 3.68
CA ARG A 65 17.79 41.57 2.40
C ARG A 65 18.35 40.82 1.18
N ASP A 66 19.53 40.24 1.32
CA ASP A 66 20.28 39.53 0.28
C ASP A 66 19.95 38.03 0.17
N TYR A 67 19.04 37.54 1.03
CA TYR A 67 18.69 36.14 1.05
C TYR A 67 17.19 35.89 0.86
N LYS A 68 16.88 34.96 -0.03
CA LYS A 68 15.52 34.42 -0.20
C LYS A 68 15.56 32.89 0.02
N PRO A 69 14.72 32.34 0.90
CA PRO A 69 14.67 30.92 1.15
C PRO A 69 14.26 30.15 -0.13
N SER A 70 14.83 28.97 -0.31
CA SER A 70 14.46 28.06 -1.41
C SER A 70 13.38 27.07 -0.94
N GLU A 71 12.63 26.48 -1.88
CA GLU A 71 11.68 25.41 -1.59
C GLU A 71 12.32 24.25 -0.85
N ALA A 72 13.56 23.87 -1.24
CA ALA A 72 14.32 22.82 -0.58
C ALA A 72 14.60 23.14 0.90
N LEU A 73 14.82 24.41 1.24
CA LEU A 73 14.99 24.84 2.63
C LEU A 73 13.68 24.74 3.41
N TYR A 74 12.58 25.21 2.83
CA TYR A 74 11.26 25.04 3.45
C TYR A 74 10.94 23.56 3.70
N GLY A 75 11.22 22.67 2.72
CA GLY A 75 11.02 21.23 2.86
C GLY A 75 11.85 20.63 4.01
N LEU A 76 13.13 21.01 4.11
CA LEU A 76 14.01 20.56 5.19
C LEU A 76 13.52 21.04 6.56
N MET A 77 13.08 22.29 6.65
CA MET A 77 12.51 22.85 7.88
C MET A 77 11.27 22.09 8.33
N ILE A 78 10.34 21.82 7.39
CA ILE A 78 9.12 21.07 7.68
C ILE A 78 9.45 19.66 8.17
N ASP A 79 10.36 18.93 7.51
CA ASP A 79 10.75 17.59 7.92
C ASP A 79 11.34 17.56 9.35
N ARG A 80 12.14 18.57 9.71
CA ARG A 80 12.72 18.70 11.05
C ARG A 80 11.69 19.03 12.12
N LEU A 81 10.84 20.01 11.84
CA LEU A 81 9.79 20.44 12.76
C LEU A 81 8.74 19.34 12.96
N ALA A 82 8.34 18.67 11.91
CA ALA A 82 7.43 17.53 11.97
C ALA A 82 8.01 16.35 12.77
N GLY A 83 9.29 16.02 12.55
CA GLY A 83 9.99 15.00 13.34
C GLY A 83 10.05 15.32 14.84
N SER A 84 10.03 16.60 15.20
CA SER A 84 9.96 17.09 16.58
C SER A 84 8.54 17.38 17.06
N ARG A 85 7.50 17.08 16.28
CA ARG A 85 6.07 17.34 16.52
C ARG A 85 5.71 18.82 16.75
N ARG A 86 6.52 19.73 16.22
CA ARG A 86 6.30 21.18 16.33
C ARG A 86 5.46 21.70 15.16
N PHE A 87 4.22 21.26 15.07
CA PHE A 87 3.33 21.59 13.95
C PHE A 87 2.91 23.06 13.91
N SER A 88 2.84 23.73 15.07
CA SER A 88 2.58 25.18 15.12
C SER A 88 3.67 26.00 14.39
N ASP A 89 4.92 25.56 14.47
CA ASP A 89 6.01 26.26 13.79
C ASP A 89 5.98 25.99 12.27
N VAL A 90 5.48 24.82 11.85
CA VAL A 90 5.23 24.55 10.42
C VAL A 90 4.18 25.52 9.88
N GLU A 91 3.10 25.77 10.64
CA GLU A 91 2.05 26.72 10.25
C GLU A 91 2.56 28.15 10.16
N GLU A 92 3.39 28.59 11.12
CA GLU A 92 4.04 29.90 11.08
C GLU A 92 4.93 30.08 9.86
N LEU A 93 5.69 29.01 9.52
CA LEU A 93 6.52 28.96 8.31
C LEU A 93 5.71 29.12 7.03
N LEU A 94 4.60 28.40 6.92
CA LEU A 94 3.71 28.47 5.77
C LEU A 94 2.99 29.81 5.67
N ALA A 95 2.52 30.37 6.80
CA ALA A 95 1.91 31.70 6.86
C ALA A 95 2.89 32.79 6.38
N ARG A 96 4.16 32.68 6.77
CA ARG A 96 5.20 33.59 6.29
C ARG A 96 5.45 33.43 4.79
N ALA A 97 5.59 32.22 4.30
CA ALA A 97 5.80 31.96 2.88
C ALA A 97 4.64 32.52 2.02
N ARG A 98 3.41 32.43 2.54
CA ARG A 98 2.21 33.02 1.92
C ARG A 98 2.29 34.55 1.90
N ALA A 99 2.67 35.17 2.99
CA ALA A 99 2.84 36.64 3.08
C ALA A 99 3.92 37.15 2.10
N GLU A 100 4.98 36.39 1.91
CA GLU A 100 6.08 36.67 0.97
C GLU A 100 5.72 36.25 -0.49
N ARG A 101 4.51 35.75 -0.73
CA ARG A 101 4.03 35.22 -2.03
C ARG A 101 4.98 34.19 -2.65
N PHE A 102 5.55 33.34 -1.80
CA PHE A 102 6.42 32.26 -2.26
C PHE A 102 5.60 31.22 -3.00
N ARG A 103 6.12 30.77 -4.17
CA ARG A 103 5.46 29.72 -4.94
C ARG A 103 6.14 28.40 -4.66
N PHE A 104 5.33 27.40 -4.29
CA PHE A 104 5.76 26.04 -4.08
C PHE A 104 5.30 25.14 -5.24
N SER A 105 6.02 24.01 -5.40
CA SER A 105 5.62 22.95 -6.34
C SER A 105 4.54 22.04 -5.75
N ASP A 106 3.85 21.29 -6.61
CA ASP A 106 2.92 20.22 -6.18
C ASP A 106 3.64 19.17 -5.32
N GLU A 107 4.90 18.80 -5.66
CA GLU A 107 5.68 17.83 -4.89
C GLU A 107 5.95 18.29 -3.44
N PHE A 108 6.15 19.59 -3.23
CA PHE A 108 6.26 20.15 -1.87
C PHE A 108 4.97 19.96 -1.08
N PHE A 109 3.82 20.32 -1.67
CA PHE A 109 2.52 20.14 -1.03
C PHE A 109 2.18 18.67 -0.83
N HIS A 110 2.50 17.81 -1.77
CA HIS A 110 2.34 16.38 -1.61
C HIS A 110 3.09 15.83 -0.39
N ARG A 111 4.34 16.27 -0.17
CA ARG A 111 5.11 15.90 1.04
C ARG A 111 4.49 16.48 2.32
N LEU A 112 4.03 17.69 2.28
CA LEU A 112 3.36 18.37 3.42
C LEU A 112 2.07 17.65 3.79
N ILE A 113 1.23 17.31 2.83
CA ILE A 113 -0.01 16.54 3.01
C ILE A 113 0.31 15.16 3.59
N LYS A 114 1.33 14.47 3.07
CA LYS A 114 1.81 13.19 3.64
C LYS A 114 2.26 13.32 5.09
N MET A 115 2.94 14.39 5.41
CA MET A 115 3.39 14.67 6.78
C MET A 115 2.18 14.84 7.71
N TYR A 116 1.20 15.68 7.34
CA TYR A 116 -0.01 15.84 8.14
C TYR A 116 -0.81 14.55 8.25
N GLY A 117 -0.97 13.82 7.16
CA GLY A 117 -1.71 12.57 7.12
C GLY A 117 -1.07 11.45 7.94
N ASN A 118 0.23 11.21 7.79
CA ASN A 118 0.90 10.03 8.36
C ASN A 118 1.60 10.31 9.68
N VAL A 119 2.32 11.45 9.80
CA VAL A 119 3.17 11.74 10.96
C VAL A 119 2.38 12.45 12.05
N ALA A 120 1.65 13.51 11.66
CA ALA A 120 0.84 14.29 12.59
C ALA A 120 -0.48 13.59 12.96
N ASN A 121 -0.96 12.70 12.12
CA ASN A 121 -2.28 12.06 12.22
C ASN A 121 -3.44 13.06 12.22
N HIS A 122 -3.31 14.16 11.45
CA HIS A 122 -4.29 15.23 11.29
C HIS A 122 -4.82 15.29 9.84
N PRO A 123 -5.81 14.44 9.48
CA PRO A 123 -6.37 14.42 8.12
C PRO A 123 -7.05 15.73 7.74
N GLU A 124 -7.66 16.44 8.70
CA GLU A 124 -8.28 17.74 8.47
C GLU A 124 -7.25 18.76 7.95
N LYS A 125 -6.06 18.82 8.55
CA LYS A 125 -4.98 19.70 8.08
C LYS A 125 -4.42 19.28 6.73
N ALA A 126 -4.40 18.01 6.43
CA ALA A 126 -4.01 17.54 5.10
C ALA A 126 -5.01 18.02 4.02
N MET A 127 -6.31 18.03 4.32
CA MET A 127 -7.35 18.59 3.44
C MET A 127 -7.27 20.11 3.33
N GLU A 128 -7.15 20.81 4.46
CA GLU A 128 -6.96 22.28 4.48
C GLU A 128 -5.76 22.67 3.60
N THR A 129 -4.68 21.88 3.69
CA THR A 129 -3.48 22.10 2.85
C THR A 129 -3.79 21.91 1.38
N LEU A 130 -4.56 20.87 1.00
CA LEU A 130 -4.99 20.65 -0.38
C LEU A 130 -5.79 21.84 -0.92
N TYR A 131 -6.76 22.32 -0.14
CA TYR A 131 -7.60 23.46 -0.53
C TYR A 131 -6.86 24.80 -0.55
N ALA A 132 -5.78 24.94 0.24
CA ALA A 132 -4.96 26.14 0.28
C ALA A 132 -3.94 26.22 -0.86
N MET A 133 -3.66 25.12 -1.60
CA MET A 133 -2.65 25.09 -2.67
C MET A 133 -2.84 26.22 -3.71
N PRO A 134 -4.07 26.53 -4.20
CA PRO A 134 -4.27 27.63 -5.14
C PRO A 134 -3.86 29.01 -4.60
N GLU A 135 -3.91 29.24 -3.29
CA GLU A 135 -3.51 30.50 -2.67
C GLU A 135 -1.99 30.74 -2.75
N TYR A 136 -1.21 29.66 -2.94
CA TYR A 136 0.23 29.71 -3.22
C TYR A 136 0.55 29.69 -4.72
N GLY A 137 -0.47 29.80 -5.57
CA GLY A 137 -0.33 29.73 -7.04
C GLY A 137 0.08 28.34 -7.54
N CYS A 138 -0.25 27.31 -6.79
CA CYS A 138 -0.02 25.91 -7.15
C CYS A 138 -1.37 25.16 -7.18
N TRP A 139 -1.58 24.39 -8.22
CA TRP A 139 -2.76 23.52 -8.35
C TRP A 139 -2.39 22.09 -8.05
N PRO A 140 -3.22 21.34 -7.31
CA PRO A 140 -2.92 19.96 -6.99
C PRO A 140 -2.92 19.09 -8.25
N SER A 141 -1.91 18.22 -8.36
CA SER A 141 -1.93 17.15 -9.36
C SER A 141 -2.93 16.07 -8.98
N THR A 142 -3.36 15.27 -9.98
CA THR A 142 -4.20 14.08 -9.74
C THR A 142 -3.56 13.13 -8.70
N LYS A 143 -2.22 13.01 -8.72
CA LYS A 143 -1.47 12.21 -7.72
C LYS A 143 -1.66 12.73 -6.29
N THR A 144 -1.56 14.03 -6.07
CA THR A 144 -1.74 14.65 -4.75
C THR A 144 -3.19 14.55 -4.28
N PHE A 145 -4.14 14.78 -5.19
CA PHE A 145 -5.55 14.63 -4.93
C PHE A 145 -5.92 13.18 -4.55
N ASN A 146 -5.48 12.21 -5.34
CA ASN A 146 -5.69 10.77 -5.09
C ASN A 146 -5.11 10.31 -3.75
N TYR A 147 -3.97 10.88 -3.36
CA TYR A 147 -3.40 10.59 -2.04
C TYR A 147 -4.31 11.01 -0.90
N VAL A 148 -4.92 12.20 -0.97
CA VAL A 148 -5.88 12.67 0.04
C VAL A 148 -7.12 11.79 0.07
N LEU A 149 -7.71 11.49 -1.08
CA LEU A 149 -8.85 10.56 -1.16
C LEU A 149 -8.54 9.20 -0.54
N HIS A 150 -7.41 8.61 -0.91
CA HIS A 150 -6.99 7.31 -0.36
C HIS A 150 -6.78 7.36 1.15
N MET A 151 -6.15 8.43 1.66
CA MET A 151 -5.94 8.64 3.10
C MET A 151 -7.28 8.68 3.85
N LEU A 152 -8.27 9.40 3.33
CA LEU A 152 -9.60 9.52 3.94
C LEU A 152 -10.38 8.20 3.91
N VAL A 153 -10.32 7.48 2.79
CA VAL A 153 -10.89 6.12 2.65
C VAL A 153 -10.28 5.18 3.70
N CYS A 154 -8.95 5.16 3.84
CA CYS A 154 -8.27 4.32 4.84
C CYS A 154 -8.68 4.66 6.28
N ARG A 155 -9.12 5.90 6.53
CA ARG A 155 -9.61 6.37 7.84
C ARG A 155 -11.12 6.25 8.03
N ARG A 156 -11.81 5.71 7.04
CA ARG A 156 -13.26 5.52 7.05
C ARG A 156 -14.06 6.84 7.19
N GLN A 157 -13.53 7.95 6.66
CA GLN A 157 -14.18 9.26 6.69
C GLN A 157 -14.99 9.49 5.41
N TYR A 158 -16.02 8.69 5.18
CA TYR A 158 -16.74 8.63 3.91
C TYR A 158 -17.40 9.95 3.51
N GLU A 159 -18.07 10.65 4.43
CA GLU A 159 -18.73 11.95 4.14
C GLU A 159 -17.72 12.96 3.59
N VAL A 160 -16.54 12.99 4.22
CA VAL A 160 -15.44 13.89 3.81
C VAL A 160 -14.85 13.47 2.46
N VAL A 161 -14.79 12.16 2.16
CA VAL A 161 -14.35 11.66 0.85
C VAL A 161 -15.23 12.21 -0.25
N HIS A 162 -16.56 12.22 -0.04
CA HIS A 162 -17.52 12.75 -1.02
C HIS A 162 -17.32 14.26 -1.23
N GLU A 163 -17.09 15.03 -0.17
CA GLU A 163 -16.82 16.48 -0.27
C GLU A 163 -15.54 16.77 -1.06
N VAL A 164 -14.46 16.02 -0.77
CA VAL A 164 -13.19 16.17 -1.50
C VAL A 164 -13.37 15.79 -2.97
N TYR A 165 -14.06 14.69 -3.27
CA TYR A 165 -14.35 14.29 -4.63
C TYR A 165 -15.12 15.38 -5.41
N ALA A 166 -16.18 15.93 -4.81
CA ALA A 166 -16.97 17.00 -5.40
C ALA A 166 -16.18 18.30 -5.63
N SER A 167 -15.05 18.48 -4.92
CA SER A 167 -14.19 19.65 -5.08
C SER A 167 -13.20 19.57 -6.26
N ALA A 168 -13.05 18.40 -6.89
CA ALA A 168 -12.07 18.18 -7.96
C ALA A 168 -12.16 19.22 -9.10
N PRO A 169 -13.36 19.56 -9.66
CA PRO A 169 -13.45 20.56 -10.71
C PRO A 169 -13.00 21.96 -10.25
N ARG A 170 -13.27 22.31 -8.98
CA ARG A 170 -12.87 23.60 -8.39
C ARG A 170 -11.35 23.70 -8.21
N LEU A 171 -10.69 22.55 -8.02
CA LEU A 171 -9.24 22.42 -7.88
C LEU A 171 -8.55 22.18 -9.22
N GLY A 172 -9.29 22.17 -10.34
CA GLY A 172 -8.72 21.92 -11.66
C GLY A 172 -8.17 20.51 -11.85
N VAL A 173 -8.65 19.55 -11.05
CA VAL A 173 -8.21 18.14 -11.10
C VAL A 173 -9.11 17.36 -12.03
N GLU A 174 -8.53 16.78 -13.06
CA GLU A 174 -9.21 15.79 -13.90
C GLU A 174 -9.20 14.45 -13.19
N LEU A 175 -10.40 13.86 -13.06
CA LEU A 175 -10.56 12.57 -12.42
C LEU A 175 -10.06 11.46 -13.34
N ASP A 176 -9.26 10.55 -12.81
CA ASP A 176 -8.74 9.41 -13.53
C ASP A 176 -9.32 8.08 -13.01
N THR A 177 -9.05 6.99 -13.70
CA THR A 177 -9.46 5.63 -13.27
C THR A 177 -8.95 5.30 -11.85
N CYS A 178 -7.82 5.88 -11.43
CA CYS A 178 -7.29 5.67 -10.07
C CYS A 178 -8.18 6.34 -9.01
N CYS A 179 -8.68 7.57 -9.27
CA CYS A 179 -9.67 8.23 -8.41
C CYS A 179 -10.90 7.36 -8.20
N PHE A 180 -11.48 6.86 -9.30
CA PHE A 180 -12.67 6.00 -9.24
C PHE A 180 -12.40 4.71 -8.46
N ASN A 181 -11.26 4.05 -8.68
CA ASN A 181 -10.90 2.82 -7.96
C ASN A 181 -10.74 3.06 -6.44
N ILE A 182 -10.22 4.22 -6.03
CA ILE A 182 -10.13 4.60 -4.62
C ILE A 182 -11.54 4.76 -4.01
N LEU A 183 -12.45 5.42 -4.72
CA LEU A 183 -13.83 5.62 -4.28
C LEU A 183 -14.62 4.32 -4.22
N ILE A 184 -14.54 3.48 -5.27
CA ILE A 184 -15.15 2.15 -5.31
C ILE A 184 -14.67 1.29 -4.14
N LYS A 185 -13.36 1.28 -3.88
CA LYS A 185 -12.80 0.58 -2.73
C LYS A 185 -13.34 1.12 -1.40
N GLY A 186 -13.46 2.44 -1.29
CA GLY A 186 -14.06 3.09 -0.12
C GLY A 186 -15.51 2.64 0.09
N LEU A 187 -16.34 2.75 -0.94
CA LEU A 187 -17.74 2.32 -0.90
C LEU A 187 -17.89 0.85 -0.49
N CYS A 188 -17.07 -0.03 -1.07
CA CYS A 188 -17.02 -1.45 -0.67
C CYS A 188 -16.67 -1.63 0.81
N GLN A 189 -15.67 -0.89 1.33
CA GLN A 189 -15.28 -0.97 2.74
C GLN A 189 -16.38 -0.51 3.71
N PHE A 190 -17.26 0.38 3.26
CA PHE A 190 -18.43 0.85 4.00
C PHE A 190 -19.69 -0.01 3.79
N GLY A 191 -19.61 -1.07 2.98
CA GLY A 191 -20.74 -1.93 2.67
C GLY A 191 -21.74 -1.33 1.66
N ARG A 192 -21.41 -0.20 1.03
CA ARG A 192 -22.26 0.49 0.05
C ARG A 192 -22.02 -0.04 -1.37
N PHE A 193 -22.19 -1.36 -1.54
CA PHE A 193 -21.83 -2.04 -2.80
C PHE A 193 -22.65 -1.55 -4.01
N SER A 194 -23.95 -1.30 -3.84
CA SER A 194 -24.79 -0.81 -4.92
C SER A 194 -24.31 0.52 -5.50
N GLU A 195 -23.81 1.40 -4.65
CA GLU A 195 -23.23 2.67 -5.07
C GLU A 195 -21.85 2.50 -5.71
N ALA A 196 -21.06 1.54 -5.22
CA ALA A 196 -19.80 1.20 -5.86
C ALA A 196 -20.01 0.68 -7.29
N LEU A 197 -21.06 -0.13 -7.51
CA LEU A 197 -21.41 -0.63 -8.83
C LEU A 197 -21.93 0.50 -9.75
N SER A 198 -22.82 1.36 -9.22
CA SER A 198 -23.30 2.54 -9.97
C SER A 198 -22.14 3.45 -10.37
N LEU A 199 -21.16 3.64 -9.48
CA LEU A 199 -19.99 4.46 -9.76
C LEU A 199 -19.12 3.85 -10.88
N MET A 200 -18.98 2.52 -10.91
CA MET A 200 -18.29 1.83 -12.01
C MET A 200 -19.03 2.05 -13.34
N ASP A 201 -20.38 2.02 -13.33
CA ASP A 201 -21.21 2.25 -14.52
C ASP A 201 -21.16 3.71 -15.02
N GLU A 202 -20.79 4.65 -14.13
CA GLU A 202 -20.62 6.06 -14.47
C GLU A 202 -19.23 6.38 -15.05
N MET A 203 -18.21 5.54 -14.79
CA MET A 203 -16.85 5.79 -15.26
C MET A 203 -16.75 6.11 -16.76
N PRO A 204 -17.44 5.38 -17.69
CA PRO A 204 -17.36 5.69 -19.12
C PRO A 204 -17.92 7.08 -19.48
N LYS A 205 -18.89 7.61 -18.72
CA LYS A 205 -19.46 8.96 -18.93
C LYS A 205 -18.44 10.06 -18.59
N GLN A 206 -17.44 9.73 -17.79
CA GLN A 206 -16.33 10.61 -17.38
C GLN A 206 -15.05 10.29 -18.16
N GLU A 207 -15.18 9.66 -19.33
CA GLU A 207 -14.05 9.26 -20.19
C GLU A 207 -13.06 8.30 -19.50
N CYS A 208 -13.42 7.74 -18.34
CA CYS A 208 -12.64 6.75 -17.60
C CYS A 208 -13.20 5.35 -17.88
N ARG A 209 -12.33 4.39 -18.20
CA ARG A 209 -12.74 2.99 -18.40
C ARG A 209 -12.44 2.15 -17.17
N PRO A 210 -13.39 1.30 -16.72
CA PRO A 210 -13.09 0.27 -15.73
C PRO A 210 -11.92 -0.59 -16.20
N ASN A 211 -11.10 -1.03 -15.26
CA ASN A 211 -9.95 -1.89 -15.52
C ASN A 211 -9.93 -3.09 -14.58
N VAL A 212 -8.93 -3.97 -14.71
CA VAL A 212 -8.76 -5.16 -13.86
C VAL A 212 -8.87 -4.82 -12.37
N THR A 213 -8.30 -3.68 -11.94
CA THR A 213 -8.36 -3.23 -10.54
C THR A 213 -9.78 -2.87 -10.10
N THR A 214 -10.57 -2.25 -10.99
CA THR A 214 -11.98 -1.93 -10.72
C THR A 214 -12.78 -3.20 -10.46
N TYR A 215 -12.72 -4.14 -11.39
CA TYR A 215 -13.42 -5.42 -11.30
C TYR A 215 -12.95 -6.26 -10.11
N SER A 216 -11.64 -6.41 -9.93
CA SER A 216 -11.08 -7.20 -8.82
C SER A 216 -11.47 -6.63 -7.44
N THR A 217 -11.57 -5.30 -7.30
CA THR A 217 -12.02 -4.68 -6.05
C THR A 217 -13.46 -5.05 -5.70
N LEU A 218 -14.37 -4.99 -6.70
CA LEU A 218 -15.78 -5.35 -6.53
C LEU A 218 -15.96 -6.85 -6.27
N MET A 219 -15.31 -7.70 -7.08
CA MET A 219 -15.32 -9.17 -6.89
C MET A 219 -14.77 -9.57 -5.52
N HIS A 220 -13.67 -8.94 -5.07
CA HIS A 220 -13.11 -9.20 -3.74
C HIS A 220 -14.11 -8.89 -2.62
N PHE A 221 -14.85 -7.79 -2.72
CA PHE A 221 -15.90 -7.48 -1.75
C PHE A 221 -17.00 -8.54 -1.75
N LEU A 222 -17.49 -8.95 -2.90
CA LEU A 222 -18.53 -9.98 -3.04
C LEU A 222 -18.06 -11.33 -2.46
N CYS A 223 -16.88 -11.79 -2.83
CA CYS A 223 -16.29 -13.03 -2.32
C CYS A 223 -16.07 -13.01 -0.79
N ARG A 224 -15.72 -11.84 -0.23
CA ARG A 224 -15.61 -11.70 1.24
C ARG A 224 -16.94 -11.78 1.97
N ASN A 225 -18.03 -11.44 1.30
CA ASN A 225 -19.39 -11.45 1.85
C ASN A 225 -20.20 -12.69 1.43
N CYS A 226 -19.54 -13.75 0.97
CA CYS A 226 -20.19 -15.00 0.53
C CYS A 226 -21.25 -14.75 -0.56
N ARG A 227 -20.93 -13.93 -1.57
CA ARG A 227 -21.75 -13.61 -2.74
C ARG A 227 -20.98 -13.97 -4.01
N VAL A 228 -20.49 -15.21 -4.05
CA VAL A 228 -19.55 -15.63 -5.10
C VAL A 228 -20.23 -15.69 -6.47
N ASP A 229 -21.51 -16.03 -6.55
CA ASP A 229 -22.22 -16.09 -7.83
C ASP A 229 -22.30 -14.70 -8.50
N GLU A 230 -22.55 -13.64 -7.72
CA GLU A 230 -22.49 -12.27 -8.24
C GLU A 230 -21.05 -11.83 -8.63
N ALA A 231 -20.04 -12.37 -7.96
CA ALA A 231 -18.66 -12.14 -8.38
C ALA A 231 -18.36 -12.80 -9.74
N PHE A 232 -18.94 -13.96 -10.02
CA PHE A 232 -18.86 -14.59 -11.34
C PHE A 232 -19.62 -13.81 -12.41
N GLU A 233 -20.78 -13.21 -12.10
CA GLU A 233 -21.46 -12.30 -13.02
C GLU A 233 -20.58 -11.12 -13.42
N LEU A 234 -19.86 -10.52 -12.45
CA LEU A 234 -18.89 -9.47 -12.74
C LEU A 234 -17.69 -9.97 -13.54
N PHE A 235 -17.24 -11.19 -13.29
CA PHE A 235 -16.17 -11.82 -14.05
C PHE A 235 -16.56 -12.02 -15.51
N GLU A 236 -17.77 -12.51 -15.78
CA GLU A 236 -18.31 -12.65 -17.14
C GLU A 236 -18.52 -11.28 -17.82
N ARG A 237 -18.94 -10.26 -17.05
CA ARG A 237 -19.03 -8.89 -17.58
C ARG A 237 -17.65 -8.35 -17.99
N MET A 238 -16.63 -8.56 -17.14
CA MET A 238 -15.24 -8.19 -17.41
C MET A 238 -14.73 -8.81 -18.73
N ARG A 239 -15.03 -10.10 -18.96
CA ARG A 239 -14.67 -10.81 -20.20
C ARG A 239 -15.41 -10.24 -21.42
N LYS A 240 -16.70 -9.91 -21.29
CA LYS A 240 -17.48 -9.28 -22.37
C LYS A 240 -16.96 -7.89 -22.75
N GLU A 241 -16.37 -7.18 -21.80
CA GLU A 241 -15.73 -5.88 -22.03
C GLU A 241 -14.27 -6.01 -22.52
N GLU A 242 -13.84 -7.24 -22.89
CA GLU A 242 -12.50 -7.56 -23.41
C GLU A 242 -11.37 -7.16 -22.43
N ILE A 243 -11.65 -7.24 -21.12
CA ILE A 243 -10.66 -6.99 -20.08
C ILE A 243 -10.12 -8.35 -19.62
N ASP A 244 -8.85 -8.62 -19.88
CA ASP A 244 -8.19 -9.87 -19.50
C ASP A 244 -8.06 -9.99 -17.98
N ALA A 245 -8.49 -11.12 -17.44
CA ALA A 245 -8.32 -11.42 -16.03
C ALA A 245 -6.87 -11.79 -15.72
N ASP A 246 -6.36 -11.24 -14.63
CA ASP A 246 -5.03 -11.60 -14.12
C ASP A 246 -5.09 -12.66 -13.01
N THR A 247 -3.93 -13.13 -12.57
CA THR A 247 -3.82 -14.11 -11.47
C THR A 247 -4.49 -13.61 -10.17
N VAL A 248 -4.60 -12.28 -9.96
CA VAL A 248 -5.26 -11.72 -8.78
C VAL A 248 -6.76 -11.96 -8.82
N VAL A 249 -7.39 -11.76 -9.97
CA VAL A 249 -8.82 -12.02 -10.19
C VAL A 249 -9.15 -13.48 -9.91
N TYR A 250 -8.38 -14.41 -10.49
CA TYR A 250 -8.56 -15.84 -10.23
C TYR A 250 -8.38 -16.20 -8.76
N ASN A 251 -7.37 -15.66 -8.10
CA ASN A 251 -7.15 -15.89 -6.66
C ASN A 251 -8.31 -15.39 -5.80
N ILE A 252 -8.94 -14.28 -6.16
CA ILE A 252 -10.13 -13.75 -5.49
C ILE A 252 -11.29 -14.73 -5.61
N LEU A 253 -11.57 -15.22 -6.83
CA LEU A 253 -12.66 -16.16 -7.10
C LEU A 253 -12.42 -17.52 -6.43
N VAL A 254 -11.21 -18.09 -6.55
CA VAL A 254 -10.80 -19.33 -5.86
C VAL A 254 -10.98 -19.19 -4.34
N SER A 255 -10.52 -18.08 -3.77
CA SER A 255 -10.70 -17.80 -2.33
C SER A 255 -12.17 -17.67 -1.93
N GLY A 256 -12.98 -17.04 -2.77
CA GLY A 256 -14.43 -16.93 -2.55
C GLY A 256 -15.11 -18.29 -2.52
N LEU A 257 -14.86 -19.13 -3.54
CA LEU A 257 -15.39 -20.49 -3.62
C LEU A 257 -14.95 -21.36 -2.43
N CYS A 258 -13.67 -21.29 -2.04
CA CYS A 258 -13.19 -22.01 -0.86
C CYS A 258 -13.90 -21.56 0.43
N ARG A 259 -14.16 -20.26 0.55
CA ARG A 259 -14.86 -19.70 1.73
C ARG A 259 -16.32 -20.15 1.82
N GLU A 260 -16.99 -20.34 0.69
CA GLU A 260 -18.36 -20.90 0.64
C GLU A 260 -18.38 -22.44 0.72
N GLY A 261 -17.22 -23.09 0.86
CA GLY A 261 -17.11 -24.54 0.88
C GLY A 261 -17.24 -25.20 -0.50
N ARG A 262 -17.33 -24.45 -1.59
CA ARG A 262 -17.43 -24.92 -2.99
C ARG A 262 -16.04 -25.28 -3.55
N VAL A 263 -15.30 -26.10 -2.79
CA VAL A 263 -13.87 -26.36 -3.07
C VAL A 263 -13.67 -27.14 -4.37
N SER A 264 -14.63 -27.99 -4.79
CA SER A 264 -14.55 -28.64 -6.08
C SER A 264 -14.55 -27.64 -7.23
N SER A 265 -15.47 -26.66 -7.20
CA SER A 265 -15.50 -25.58 -8.20
C SER A 265 -14.25 -24.71 -8.15
N ALA A 266 -13.68 -24.48 -6.95
CA ALA A 266 -12.41 -23.77 -6.80
C ALA A 266 -11.26 -24.53 -7.48
N TYR A 267 -11.22 -25.85 -7.35
CA TYR A 267 -10.20 -26.70 -7.99
C TYR A 267 -10.36 -26.74 -9.50
N ASP A 268 -11.60 -26.77 -10.02
CA ASP A 268 -11.87 -26.72 -11.47
C ASP A 268 -11.45 -25.36 -12.05
N LEU A 269 -11.75 -24.27 -11.36
CA LEU A 269 -11.32 -22.92 -11.74
C LEU A 269 -9.78 -22.80 -11.73
N PHE A 270 -9.11 -23.35 -10.73
CA PHE A 270 -7.66 -23.43 -10.68
C PHE A 270 -7.06 -24.14 -11.88
N LYS A 271 -7.64 -25.28 -12.29
CA LYS A 271 -7.18 -26.02 -13.47
C LYS A 271 -7.37 -25.24 -14.77
N SER A 272 -8.45 -24.47 -14.89
CA SER A 272 -8.74 -23.67 -16.09
C SER A 272 -7.82 -22.47 -16.25
N MET A 273 -7.17 -21.98 -15.18
CA MET A 273 -6.30 -20.79 -15.23
C MET A 273 -5.23 -20.88 -16.32
N SER A 274 -4.55 -22.01 -16.42
CA SER A 274 -3.45 -22.19 -17.39
C SER A 274 -3.96 -22.18 -18.85
N SER A 275 -5.16 -22.70 -19.12
CA SER A 275 -5.78 -22.66 -20.46
C SER A 275 -6.23 -21.25 -20.84
N GLU A 276 -6.50 -20.41 -19.87
CA GLU A 276 -6.89 -18.99 -20.04
C GLU A 276 -5.66 -18.04 -20.03
N GLY A 277 -4.44 -18.58 -20.11
CA GLY A 277 -3.21 -17.79 -20.14
C GLY A 277 -2.74 -17.26 -18.78
N CYS A 278 -3.42 -17.61 -17.70
CA CYS A 278 -3.04 -17.23 -16.33
C CYS A 278 -2.33 -18.39 -15.63
N HIS A 279 -1.04 -18.24 -15.32
CA HIS A 279 -0.32 -19.27 -14.58
C HIS A 279 -0.54 -19.14 -13.08
N PRO A 280 -0.95 -20.23 -12.37
CA PRO A 280 -1.04 -20.25 -10.93
C PRO A 280 0.30 -19.88 -10.29
N ASN A 281 0.27 -19.08 -9.26
CA ASN A 281 1.45 -18.72 -8.48
C ASN A 281 1.38 -19.32 -7.05
N SER A 282 2.43 -19.14 -6.26
CA SER A 282 2.46 -19.64 -4.88
C SER A 282 1.24 -19.22 -4.05
N GLY A 283 0.70 -18.02 -4.29
CA GLY A 283 -0.52 -17.53 -3.64
C GLY A 283 -1.76 -18.32 -4.04
N THR A 284 -1.91 -18.64 -5.33
CA THR A 284 -3.02 -19.46 -5.87
C THR A 284 -3.04 -20.84 -5.23
N TYR A 285 -1.90 -21.52 -5.23
CA TYR A 285 -1.75 -22.82 -4.60
C TYR A 285 -2.05 -22.77 -3.10
N GLN A 286 -1.55 -21.74 -2.39
CA GLN A 286 -1.76 -21.60 -0.95
C GLN A 286 -3.25 -21.42 -0.60
N VAL A 287 -3.96 -20.55 -1.33
CA VAL A 287 -5.39 -20.31 -1.12
C VAL A 287 -6.21 -21.59 -1.32
N LEU A 288 -5.92 -22.34 -2.39
CA LEU A 288 -6.61 -23.60 -2.67
C LEU A 288 -6.28 -24.67 -1.63
N LEU A 289 -5.01 -24.79 -1.23
CA LEU A 289 -4.57 -25.71 -0.19
C LEU A 289 -5.27 -25.46 1.15
N ASP A 290 -5.36 -24.19 1.56
CA ASP A 290 -6.05 -23.80 2.79
C ASP A 290 -7.56 -24.13 2.70
N GLY A 291 -8.16 -23.94 1.53
CA GLY A 291 -9.57 -24.29 1.28
C GLY A 291 -9.81 -25.80 1.33
N LEU A 292 -8.95 -26.61 0.70
CA LEU A 292 -9.03 -28.08 0.75
C LEU A 292 -8.88 -28.61 2.16
N VAL A 293 -7.89 -28.11 2.90
CA VAL A 293 -7.68 -28.51 4.32
C VAL A 293 -8.86 -28.12 5.20
N ALA A 294 -9.38 -26.91 5.05
CA ALA A 294 -10.56 -26.44 5.81
C ALA A 294 -11.81 -27.28 5.52
N SER A 295 -11.96 -27.75 4.28
CA SER A 295 -13.06 -28.62 3.84
C SER A 295 -12.79 -30.11 4.09
N LYS A 296 -11.71 -30.45 4.81
CA LYS A 296 -11.30 -31.82 5.15
C LYS A 296 -11.04 -32.73 3.92
N LYS A 297 -10.74 -32.14 2.76
CA LYS A 297 -10.37 -32.84 1.53
C LYS A 297 -8.85 -33.10 1.50
N PHE A 298 -8.38 -33.91 2.44
CA PHE A 298 -6.94 -34.08 2.70
C PHE A 298 -6.20 -34.83 1.60
N VAL A 299 -6.89 -35.71 0.83
CA VAL A 299 -6.27 -36.44 -0.28
C VAL A 299 -5.97 -35.47 -1.42
N GLU A 300 -6.96 -34.67 -1.81
CA GLU A 300 -6.77 -33.63 -2.85
C GLU A 300 -5.73 -32.58 -2.41
N ALA A 301 -5.71 -32.24 -1.11
CA ALA A 301 -4.71 -31.31 -0.56
C ALA A 301 -3.27 -31.89 -0.66
N LYS A 302 -3.10 -33.21 -0.43
CA LYS A 302 -1.81 -33.90 -0.61
C LYS A 302 -1.36 -33.85 -2.08
N ASP A 303 -2.27 -34.14 -3.01
CA ASP A 303 -1.96 -34.09 -4.45
C ASP A 303 -1.56 -32.68 -4.89
N LEU A 304 -2.23 -31.65 -4.37
CA LEU A 304 -1.88 -30.26 -4.61
C LEU A 304 -0.48 -29.90 -4.07
N VAL A 305 -0.10 -30.41 -2.90
CA VAL A 305 1.26 -30.24 -2.35
C VAL A 305 2.30 -30.92 -3.24
N GLY A 306 1.98 -32.09 -3.82
CA GLY A 306 2.81 -32.74 -4.82
C GLY A 306 3.03 -31.87 -6.06
N MET A 307 1.96 -31.27 -6.59
CA MET A 307 2.02 -30.34 -7.73
C MET A 307 2.86 -29.10 -7.39
N MET A 308 2.67 -28.49 -6.22
CA MET A 308 3.50 -27.37 -5.75
C MET A 308 4.98 -27.72 -5.76
N SER A 309 5.33 -28.89 -5.24
CA SER A 309 6.73 -29.36 -5.16
C SER A 309 7.33 -29.60 -6.55
N ALA A 310 6.53 -30.12 -7.50
CA ALA A 310 6.97 -30.33 -8.88
C ALA A 310 7.28 -29.00 -9.60
N GLU A 311 6.57 -27.93 -9.27
CA GLU A 311 6.81 -26.57 -9.77
C GLU A 311 7.87 -25.79 -8.97
N GLY A 312 8.53 -26.42 -7.99
CA GLY A 312 9.52 -25.76 -7.13
C GLY A 312 8.92 -24.79 -6.12
N LEU A 313 7.61 -24.82 -5.93
CA LEU A 313 6.90 -24.00 -4.94
C LEU A 313 6.91 -24.69 -3.58
N ARG A 314 6.91 -23.88 -2.51
CA ARG A 314 6.96 -24.40 -1.12
C ARG A 314 5.69 -24.04 -0.36
N PRO A 315 4.90 -25.04 0.10
CA PRO A 315 3.82 -24.78 1.05
C PRO A 315 4.32 -24.13 2.35
N SER A 316 3.42 -23.43 3.04
CA SER A 316 3.79 -22.88 4.36
C SER A 316 3.93 -23.97 5.40
N PHE A 317 4.74 -23.74 6.44
CA PHE A 317 4.84 -24.65 7.59
C PHE A 317 3.46 -24.94 8.21
N SER A 318 2.59 -23.92 8.28
CA SER A 318 1.24 -24.06 8.84
C SER A 318 0.39 -25.01 8.00
N SER A 319 0.46 -24.92 6.67
CA SER A 319 -0.30 -25.78 5.76
C SER A 319 0.17 -27.22 5.85
N TYR A 320 1.47 -27.47 5.87
CA TYR A 320 2.02 -28.81 6.11
C TYR A 320 1.52 -29.41 7.42
N LYS A 321 1.59 -28.65 8.51
CA LYS A 321 1.13 -29.10 9.82
C LYS A 321 -0.35 -29.43 9.82
N LEU A 322 -1.21 -28.55 9.30
CA LEU A 322 -2.66 -28.76 9.25
C LEU A 322 -3.03 -29.97 8.37
N LEU A 323 -2.33 -30.15 7.27
CA LEU A 323 -2.52 -31.29 6.38
C LEU A 323 -2.12 -32.60 7.05
N ILE A 324 -0.97 -32.66 7.71
CA ILE A 324 -0.52 -33.85 8.46
C ILE A 324 -1.49 -34.15 9.59
N ASP A 325 -1.89 -33.14 10.38
CA ASP A 325 -2.86 -33.28 11.45
C ASP A 325 -4.23 -33.79 10.94
N GLY A 326 -4.64 -33.33 9.77
CA GLY A 326 -5.87 -33.76 9.10
C GLY A 326 -5.78 -35.20 8.58
N LEU A 327 -4.71 -35.59 7.89
CA LEU A 327 -4.49 -36.94 7.39
C LEU A 327 -4.43 -37.95 8.54
N CYS A 328 -3.78 -37.60 9.66
CA CYS A 328 -3.81 -38.43 10.87
C CYS A 328 -5.24 -38.61 11.40
N SER A 329 -6.06 -37.55 11.39
CA SER A 329 -7.45 -37.62 11.90
C SER A 329 -8.37 -38.52 11.11
N VAL A 330 -8.05 -38.77 9.83
CA VAL A 330 -8.79 -39.69 8.94
C VAL A 330 -8.07 -41.04 8.76
N ASN A 331 -7.06 -41.31 9.59
CA ASN A 331 -6.27 -42.53 9.59
C ASN A 331 -5.52 -42.84 8.27
N CYS A 332 -5.18 -41.80 7.49
CA CYS A 332 -4.38 -41.92 6.28
C CYS A 332 -2.88 -41.74 6.60
N LEU A 333 -2.31 -42.74 7.30
CA LEU A 333 -0.93 -42.63 7.86
C LEU A 333 0.16 -42.62 6.79
N ASP A 334 0.00 -43.39 5.72
CA ASP A 334 0.98 -43.42 4.61
C ASP A 334 1.10 -42.05 3.94
N ASP A 335 -0.05 -41.40 3.72
CA ASP A 335 -0.11 -40.05 3.16
C ASP A 335 0.47 -39.01 4.11
N ALA A 336 0.18 -39.12 5.41
CA ALA A 336 0.74 -38.24 6.44
C ALA A 336 2.26 -38.38 6.50
N HIS A 337 2.79 -39.60 6.41
CA HIS A 337 4.22 -39.87 6.35
C HIS A 337 4.87 -39.27 5.08
N HIS A 338 4.21 -39.44 3.93
CA HIS A 338 4.70 -38.87 2.66
C HIS A 338 4.79 -37.33 2.75
N VAL A 339 3.74 -36.67 3.23
CA VAL A 339 3.69 -35.20 3.40
C VAL A 339 4.74 -34.73 4.41
N LEU A 340 4.95 -35.48 5.50
CA LEU A 340 6.00 -35.18 6.49
C LEU A 340 7.39 -35.25 5.86
N LYS A 341 7.65 -36.29 5.03
CA LYS A 341 8.92 -36.42 4.32
C LYS A 341 9.16 -35.23 3.39
N GLN A 342 8.16 -34.84 2.58
CA GLN A 342 8.24 -33.66 1.73
C GLN A 342 8.54 -32.39 2.53
N MET A 343 7.91 -32.20 3.69
CA MET A 343 8.15 -31.10 4.60
C MET A 343 9.61 -31.05 5.08
N VAL A 344 10.18 -32.20 5.44
CA VAL A 344 11.60 -32.31 5.90
C VAL A 344 12.55 -32.08 4.74
N ASP A 345 12.28 -32.65 3.55
CA ASP A 345 13.08 -32.46 2.34
C ASP A 345 13.16 -30.98 1.91
N GLN A 346 12.14 -30.20 2.23
CA GLN A 346 12.12 -28.75 2.02
C GLN A 346 12.81 -27.92 3.15
N GLY A 347 13.42 -28.62 4.13
CA GLY A 347 14.20 -28.00 5.19
C GLY A 347 13.38 -27.56 6.41
N PHE A 348 12.13 -27.94 6.53
CA PHE A 348 11.35 -27.70 7.75
C PHE A 348 11.63 -28.76 8.81
N VAL A 349 11.82 -28.32 10.04
CA VAL A 349 12.00 -29.23 11.19
C VAL A 349 10.66 -29.40 11.90
N PRO A 350 10.05 -30.61 11.86
CA PRO A 350 8.81 -30.88 12.58
C PRO A 350 8.99 -30.73 14.08
N ARG A 351 8.01 -30.12 14.76
CA ARG A 351 8.03 -30.01 16.23
C ARG A 351 7.56 -31.32 16.87
N MET A 352 7.94 -31.55 18.13
CA MET A 352 7.57 -32.75 18.90
C MET A 352 6.06 -33.08 18.83
N GLY A 353 5.18 -32.07 18.84
CA GLY A 353 3.73 -32.29 18.73
C GLY A 353 3.29 -32.96 17.42
N THR A 354 3.96 -32.73 16.30
CA THR A 354 3.69 -33.41 15.02
C THR A 354 4.11 -34.89 15.10
N TRP A 355 5.28 -35.17 15.66
CA TRP A 355 5.78 -36.53 15.89
C TRP A 355 4.87 -37.30 16.86
N THR A 356 4.45 -36.69 17.96
CA THR A 356 3.57 -37.32 18.96
C THR A 356 2.22 -37.73 18.32
N LYS A 357 1.63 -36.89 17.49
CA LYS A 357 0.38 -37.21 16.79
C LYS A 357 0.54 -38.42 15.86
N LEU A 358 1.57 -38.42 15.02
CA LEU A 358 1.85 -39.55 14.13
C LEU A 358 2.04 -40.86 14.91
N LEU A 359 2.81 -40.84 15.99
CA LEU A 359 3.05 -42.00 16.82
C LEU A 359 1.79 -42.48 17.54
N THR A 360 0.98 -41.58 18.08
CA THR A 360 -0.30 -41.95 18.76
C THR A 360 -1.31 -42.53 17.79
N THR A 361 -1.37 -42.02 16.53
CA THR A 361 -2.27 -42.56 15.51
C THR A 361 -1.77 -43.91 14.97
N CYS A 362 -0.44 -44.20 14.99
CA CYS A 362 0.11 -45.48 14.62
C CYS A 362 -0.11 -46.57 15.69
N LEU A 363 -0.41 -46.19 16.94
CA LEU A 363 -0.56 -47.12 18.07
C LEU A 363 -2.04 -47.44 18.39
N CYS A 364 -2.97 -46.75 17.74
CA CYS A 364 -4.40 -46.99 17.80
C CYS A 364 -4.91 -47.72 16.57
#